data_7a142c536085991e4a7ff89c6203faa2
#
_entry.id   7a142c536085991e4a7ff89c6203faa2
#
_cell.length_a   1.000
_cell.length_b   1.000
_cell.length_c   1.000
_cell.angle_alpha   90.00
_cell.angle_beta   90.00
_cell.angle_gamma   90.00
#
_symmetry.space_group_name_H-M   'P 1'
#
loop_
_entity.id
_entity.type
_entity.pdbx_description
1 polymer ?
#
loop_
_entity_poly.entity_id
_entity_poly.type
_entity_poly.pdbx_seq_one_letter_code
_entity_poly.pdbx_strand_id
1 'polypeptide(L)'
;MTDTTMQLLSQGTDPVKMPDFDILAEGKTLSGVAERLMSLSLTDNRGFEADQLTITLDDADGQLQLPPRGARLTVLIGWKGEPLTEKGTYIVDEIAHEGPPDRLTVSARSADFRDEFNVKREVSWHDVTVERVVSAIAHRYGLKPQISEMLMDIEIDHADQTEESDMSFLTRMAEMLGAITTVKSGNLLFIMPDGGVNAQGQPLPSFAITRSSGDRHQFRIADREAYTGVRAYWLDLNYGKKKKVSVKRRKPPKPKKEKSSSREGDYMEGAEG
;
A
#
# COMPACT_ATOMS: atom_id res chain seq x y z
N MET A 1 -26.30 -40.64 18.66
CA MET A 1 -26.16 -39.18 18.81
C MET A 1 -24.74 -38.80 19.27
N THR A 2 -23.71 -39.27 18.59
CA THR A 2 -22.32 -39.05 19.02
C THR A 2 -21.38 -38.64 17.89
N ASP A 3 -21.91 -38.47 16.68
CA ASP A 3 -21.01 -38.20 15.52
C ASP A 3 -20.92 -36.71 15.10
N THR A 4 -21.94 -35.93 15.41
CA THR A 4 -21.99 -34.50 15.00
C THR A 4 -21.15 -33.61 15.92
N THR A 5 -20.94 -33.98 17.17
CA THR A 5 -20.15 -33.20 18.14
C THR A 5 -18.65 -33.35 17.91
N MET A 6 -18.21 -34.53 17.45
CA MET A 6 -16.80 -34.75 17.09
C MET A 6 -16.42 -34.10 15.77
N GLN A 7 -17.34 -33.99 14.81
CA GLN A 7 -17.08 -33.26 13.56
C GLN A 7 -16.94 -31.75 13.76
N LEU A 8 -17.62 -31.15 14.75
CA LEU A 8 -17.46 -29.74 15.10
C LEU A 8 -16.14 -29.43 15.82
N LEU A 9 -15.54 -30.41 16.49
CA LEU A 9 -14.23 -30.29 17.14
C LEU A 9 -13.07 -30.57 16.19
N SER A 10 -13.31 -31.22 15.07
CA SER A 10 -12.31 -31.48 14.02
C SER A 10 -12.25 -30.42 12.94
N GLN A 11 -13.13 -29.40 12.95
CA GLN A 11 -13.02 -28.23 12.09
C GLN A 11 -11.96 -27.29 12.65
N GLY A 12 -10.71 -27.67 12.38
CA GLY A 12 -9.63 -26.76 12.07
C GLY A 12 -9.25 -25.82 13.21
N THR A 13 -8.36 -26.23 14.07
CA THR A 13 -7.23 -25.36 14.36
C THR A 13 -6.38 -25.35 13.09
N ASP A 14 -6.55 -24.36 12.21
CA ASP A 14 -5.50 -24.08 11.26
C ASP A 14 -4.20 -24.02 12.04
N PRO A 15 -3.14 -24.73 11.60
CA PRO A 15 -1.89 -24.72 12.33
C PRO A 15 -1.47 -23.26 12.51
N VAL A 16 -1.18 -22.86 13.73
CA VAL A 16 -0.75 -21.49 14.05
C VAL A 16 0.44 -21.19 13.15
N LYS A 17 0.22 -20.33 12.16
CA LYS A 17 1.27 -19.92 11.24
C LYS A 17 2.28 -19.08 12.00
N MET A 18 3.53 -19.53 12.05
CA MET A 18 4.62 -18.78 12.64
C MET A 18 5.26 -17.90 11.59
N PRO A 19 5.42 -16.59 11.84
CA PRO A 19 6.15 -15.72 10.90
C PRO A 19 7.60 -16.17 10.78
N ASP A 20 8.13 -16.03 9.58
CA ASP A 20 9.52 -16.33 9.24
C ASP A 20 10.08 -15.24 8.33
N PHE A 21 11.38 -15.04 8.39
CA PHE A 21 12.06 -14.01 7.61
C PHE A 21 13.52 -14.41 7.32
N ASP A 22 14.09 -13.80 6.30
CA ASP A 22 15.52 -13.84 6.03
C ASP A 22 16.01 -12.44 5.63
N ILE A 23 17.24 -12.11 6.01
CA ILE A 23 17.88 -10.84 5.68
C ILE A 23 19.23 -11.15 5.04
N LEU A 24 19.40 -10.69 3.79
CA LEU A 24 20.64 -10.80 3.07
C LEU A 24 21.35 -9.44 3.09
N ALA A 25 22.61 -9.42 3.44
CA ALA A 25 23.48 -8.27 3.24
C ALA A 25 24.38 -8.53 2.05
N GLU A 26 24.39 -7.63 1.08
CA GLU A 26 25.14 -7.77 -0.18
C GLU A 26 24.94 -9.15 -0.85
N GLY A 27 23.69 -9.68 -0.78
CA GLY A 27 23.32 -10.96 -1.35
C GLY A 27 23.71 -12.19 -0.53
N LYS A 28 24.27 -12.02 0.68
CA LYS A 28 24.60 -13.12 1.60
C LYS A 28 23.71 -13.12 2.81
N THR A 29 23.15 -14.26 3.16
CA THR A 29 22.34 -14.41 4.38
C THR A 29 23.14 -14.02 5.62
N LEU A 30 22.56 -13.17 6.45
CA LEU A 30 23.14 -12.78 7.73
C LEU A 30 22.85 -13.85 8.80
N SER A 31 23.87 -14.64 9.13
CA SER A 31 23.74 -15.63 10.20
C SER A 31 23.60 -14.98 11.58
N GLY A 32 22.80 -15.58 12.46
CA GLY A 32 22.63 -15.12 13.85
C GLY A 32 21.66 -13.95 14.05
N VAL A 33 21.15 -13.33 12.97
CA VAL A 33 20.17 -12.25 13.08
C VAL A 33 18.83 -12.76 13.64
N ALA A 34 18.39 -13.94 13.23
CA ALA A 34 17.12 -14.50 13.68
C ALA A 34 17.08 -14.73 15.20
N GLU A 35 18.20 -15.13 15.79
CA GLU A 35 18.34 -15.43 17.22
C GLU A 35 18.33 -14.14 18.08
N ARG A 36 18.73 -13.02 17.49
CA ARG A 36 18.87 -11.72 18.14
C ARG A 36 17.75 -10.73 17.78
N LEU A 37 16.83 -11.12 16.87
CA LEU A 37 15.78 -10.23 16.43
C LEU A 37 14.80 -9.89 17.56
N MET A 38 14.73 -8.62 17.91
CA MET A 38 13.72 -8.06 18.79
C MET A 38 12.49 -7.57 18.00
N SER A 39 12.73 -6.87 16.91
CA SER A 39 11.67 -6.41 16.01
C SER A 39 12.16 -6.20 14.58
N LEU A 40 11.28 -6.48 13.61
CA LEU A 40 11.43 -6.16 12.20
C LEU A 40 10.18 -5.43 11.76
N SER A 41 10.34 -4.19 11.30
CA SER A 41 9.27 -3.37 10.77
C SER A 41 9.58 -2.95 9.35
N LEU A 42 8.63 -3.19 8.46
CA LEU A 42 8.69 -2.79 7.07
C LEU A 42 7.46 -1.95 6.76
N THR A 43 7.69 -0.71 6.33
CA THR A 43 6.64 0.22 5.92
C THR A 43 6.70 0.42 4.42
N ASP A 44 5.65 0.01 3.73
CA ASP A 44 5.46 0.22 2.29
C ASP A 44 4.66 1.51 2.10
N ASN A 45 5.34 2.56 1.64
CA ASN A 45 4.77 3.88 1.49
C ASN A 45 4.08 4.05 0.13
N ARG A 46 3.08 4.92 0.08
CA ARG A 46 2.43 5.33 -1.16
C ARG A 46 3.23 6.44 -1.85
N GLY A 47 3.16 6.44 -3.18
CA GLY A 47 3.77 7.50 -3.96
C GLY A 47 5.28 7.38 -4.01
N PHE A 48 5.96 8.51 -4.07
CA PHE A 48 7.42 8.59 -4.15
C PHE A 48 8.12 8.63 -2.78
N GLU A 49 7.40 8.40 -1.69
CA GLU A 49 8.04 8.17 -0.40
C GLU A 49 8.77 6.83 -0.41
N ALA A 50 10.05 6.83 0.01
CA ALA A 50 10.83 5.61 0.11
C ALA A 50 10.22 4.68 1.17
N ASP A 51 10.15 3.39 0.84
CA ASP A 51 9.80 2.37 1.83
C ASP A 51 10.87 2.31 2.91
N GLN A 52 10.44 2.04 4.13
CA GLN A 52 11.31 2.03 5.29
C GLN A 52 11.41 0.64 5.89
N LEU A 53 12.64 0.24 6.21
CA LEU A 53 12.95 -0.97 6.95
C LEU A 53 13.61 -0.57 8.27
N THR A 54 13.12 -1.09 9.39
CA THR A 54 13.75 -0.95 10.70
C THR A 54 13.92 -2.31 11.32
N ILE A 55 15.15 -2.63 11.71
CA ILE A 55 15.52 -3.90 12.36
C ILE A 55 16.12 -3.55 13.71
N THR A 56 15.58 -4.12 14.78
CA THR A 56 16.15 -3.98 16.13
C THR A 56 16.65 -5.35 16.61
N LEU A 57 17.90 -5.40 17.03
CA LEU A 57 18.60 -6.61 17.46
C LEU A 57 19.08 -6.46 18.91
N ASP A 58 19.05 -7.56 19.64
CA ASP A 58 19.65 -7.68 20.96
C ASP A 58 21.17 -7.75 20.85
N ASP A 59 21.88 -6.86 21.53
CA ASP A 59 23.34 -6.81 21.60
C ASP A 59 23.85 -6.85 23.05
N ALA A 60 23.11 -7.49 23.96
CA ALA A 60 23.46 -7.58 25.37
C ALA A 60 24.83 -8.18 25.65
N ASP A 61 25.39 -8.95 24.69
CA ASP A 61 26.74 -9.51 24.75
C ASP A 61 27.80 -8.64 24.07
N GLY A 62 27.41 -7.53 23.40
CA GLY A 62 28.31 -6.62 22.70
C GLY A 62 29.05 -7.24 21.52
N GLN A 63 28.53 -8.31 20.92
CA GLN A 63 29.19 -9.07 19.85
C GLN A 63 28.69 -8.72 18.44
N LEU A 64 27.66 -7.91 18.29
CA LEU A 64 27.16 -7.52 16.98
C LEU A 64 28.12 -6.57 16.26
N GLN A 65 28.47 -6.95 15.04
CA GLN A 65 29.21 -6.05 14.17
C GLN A 65 28.24 -5.08 13.50
N LEU A 66 28.54 -3.80 13.57
CA LEU A 66 27.75 -2.76 12.91
C LEU A 66 27.86 -2.92 11.39
N PRO A 67 26.75 -3.02 10.65
CA PRO A 67 26.80 -2.98 9.21
C PRO A 67 27.31 -1.59 8.76
N PRO A 68 28.06 -1.49 7.67
CA PRO A 68 28.44 -0.18 7.16
C PRO A 68 27.21 0.58 6.65
N ARG A 69 27.20 1.90 6.82
CA ARG A 69 26.20 2.76 6.15
C ARG A 69 26.33 2.60 4.64
N GLY A 70 25.21 2.56 3.94
CA GLY A 70 25.17 2.29 2.51
C GLY A 70 25.15 0.79 2.17
N ALA A 71 25.23 -0.11 3.15
CA ALA A 71 25.07 -1.55 2.89
C ALA A 71 23.67 -1.86 2.34
N ARG A 72 23.61 -2.81 1.41
CA ARG A 72 22.37 -3.27 0.81
C ARG A 72 21.80 -4.44 1.58
N LEU A 73 20.56 -4.30 2.05
CA LEU A 73 19.83 -5.35 2.74
C LEU A 73 18.66 -5.80 1.86
N THR A 74 18.55 -7.08 1.56
CA THR A 74 17.38 -7.67 0.93
C THR A 74 16.58 -8.41 2.00
N VAL A 75 15.27 -8.13 2.09
CA VAL A 75 14.39 -8.69 3.10
C VAL A 75 13.40 -9.64 2.47
N LEU A 76 13.30 -10.84 3.03
CA LEU A 76 12.33 -11.86 2.66
C LEU A 76 11.44 -12.13 3.89
N ILE A 77 10.13 -12.23 3.69
CA ILE A 77 9.15 -12.48 4.76
C ILE A 77 8.19 -13.57 4.32
N GLY A 78 7.76 -14.40 5.24
CA GLY A 78 6.78 -15.45 4.98
C GLY A 78 6.35 -16.19 6.25
N TRP A 79 6.03 -17.45 6.07
CA TRP A 79 5.62 -18.34 7.14
C TRP A 79 6.60 -19.50 7.24
N LYS A 80 6.90 -19.93 8.44
CA LYS A 80 7.81 -21.06 8.70
C LYS A 80 7.35 -22.32 7.97
N GLY A 81 8.25 -22.84 7.12
CA GLY A 81 7.97 -24.01 6.30
C GLY A 81 7.34 -23.71 4.93
N GLU A 82 7.07 -22.45 4.61
CA GLU A 82 6.64 -21.99 3.30
C GLU A 82 7.77 -21.17 2.61
N PRO A 83 7.74 -21.02 1.27
CA PRO A 83 8.69 -20.15 0.59
C PRO A 83 8.55 -18.69 1.06
N LEU A 84 9.67 -18.05 1.38
CA LEU A 84 9.70 -16.64 1.73
C LEU A 84 9.52 -15.77 0.48
N THR A 85 8.81 -14.66 0.64
CA THR A 85 8.59 -13.67 -0.41
C THR A 85 9.54 -12.49 -0.21
N GLU A 86 10.30 -12.16 -1.25
CA GLU A 86 11.14 -10.97 -1.25
C GLU A 86 10.29 -9.69 -1.21
N LYS A 87 10.63 -8.79 -0.29
CA LYS A 87 9.94 -7.52 -0.06
C LYS A 87 10.69 -6.32 -0.62
N GLY A 88 11.90 -6.53 -1.11
CA GLY A 88 12.70 -5.51 -1.73
C GLY A 88 14.10 -5.39 -1.14
N THR A 89 14.88 -4.48 -1.74
CA THR A 89 16.24 -4.16 -1.33
C THR A 89 16.28 -2.75 -0.72
N TYR A 90 16.95 -2.64 0.42
CA TYR A 90 17.04 -1.42 1.23
C TYR A 90 18.50 -1.02 1.42
N ILE A 91 18.76 0.28 1.49
CA ILE A 91 20.09 0.84 1.76
C ILE A 91 20.13 1.35 3.18
N VAL A 92 21.06 0.88 3.99
CA VAL A 92 21.24 1.32 5.37
C VAL A 92 21.64 2.80 5.41
N ASP A 93 20.82 3.63 6.05
CA ASP A 93 21.05 5.07 6.19
C ASP A 93 21.36 5.49 7.64
N GLU A 94 20.82 4.79 8.62
CA GLU A 94 21.02 5.08 10.04
C GLU A 94 21.29 3.82 10.85
N ILE A 95 22.18 3.93 11.82
CA ILE A 95 22.49 2.88 12.80
C ILE A 95 22.53 3.55 14.17
N ALA A 96 21.72 3.06 15.08
CA ALA A 96 21.66 3.50 16.47
C ALA A 96 22.00 2.32 17.39
N HIS A 97 22.86 2.58 18.40
CA HIS A 97 23.12 1.63 19.48
C HIS A 97 22.73 2.29 20.81
N GLU A 98 21.89 1.62 21.55
CA GLU A 98 21.33 2.11 22.81
C GLU A 98 21.47 1.06 23.92
N GLY A 99 21.59 1.50 25.16
CA GLY A 99 21.64 0.59 26.32
C GLY A 99 21.65 1.31 27.65
N PRO A 100 21.62 0.56 28.79
CA PRO A 100 21.23 -0.84 28.97
C PRO A 100 19.70 -1.08 28.99
N PRO A 101 19.14 -2.22 28.50
CA PRO A 101 19.87 -3.30 27.84
C PRO A 101 20.32 -2.88 26.42
N ASP A 102 21.50 -3.38 26.04
CA ASP A 102 22.13 -2.98 24.79
C ASP A 102 21.38 -3.55 23.59
N ARG A 103 21.06 -2.69 22.64
CA ARG A 103 20.34 -3.02 21.40
C ARG A 103 20.87 -2.22 20.23
N LEU A 104 20.89 -2.86 19.09
CA LEU A 104 21.25 -2.26 17.82
C LEU A 104 20.02 -2.06 16.96
N THR A 105 19.77 -0.82 16.52
CA THR A 105 18.71 -0.49 15.57
C THR A 105 19.33 -0.07 14.25
N VAL A 106 18.95 -0.77 13.18
CA VAL A 106 19.35 -0.49 11.80
C VAL A 106 18.15 0.03 11.04
N SER A 107 18.24 1.26 10.52
CA SER A 107 17.24 1.86 9.65
C SER A 107 17.75 1.90 8.22
N ALA A 108 16.90 1.55 7.28
CA ALA A 108 17.24 1.50 5.85
C ALA A 108 16.04 1.96 5.00
N ARG A 109 16.32 2.48 3.81
CA ARG A 109 15.32 2.94 2.84
C ARG A 109 15.41 2.16 1.55
N SER A 110 14.27 2.02 0.85
CA SER A 110 14.24 1.29 -0.41
C SER A 110 15.27 1.80 -1.40
N ALA A 111 15.96 0.86 -2.05
CA ALA A 111 17.00 1.15 -3.05
C ALA A 111 16.45 1.66 -4.39
N ASP A 112 15.14 1.52 -4.61
CA ASP A 112 14.47 1.94 -5.85
C ASP A 112 14.30 3.47 -5.93
N PHE A 113 14.55 4.20 -4.84
CA PHE A 113 14.42 5.64 -4.81
C PHE A 113 15.68 6.32 -5.38
N ARG A 114 15.53 6.93 -6.53
CA ARG A 114 16.64 7.61 -7.22
C ARG A 114 16.58 9.10 -6.95
N ASP A 115 17.66 9.68 -6.41
CA ASP A 115 17.82 11.12 -6.17
C ASP A 115 17.67 11.93 -7.46
N GLU A 116 17.95 11.33 -8.61
CA GLU A 116 17.81 11.94 -9.93
C GLU A 116 16.40 12.39 -10.27
N PHE A 117 15.36 11.75 -9.68
CA PHE A 117 13.98 12.19 -9.83
C PHE A 117 13.69 13.58 -9.24
N ASN A 118 14.54 14.05 -8.33
CA ASN A 118 14.42 15.35 -7.67
C ASN A 118 15.02 16.50 -8.49
N VAL A 119 15.71 16.20 -9.59
CA VAL A 119 16.30 17.24 -10.47
C VAL A 119 15.20 18.02 -11.13
N LYS A 120 15.18 19.34 -10.90
CA LYS A 120 14.24 20.26 -11.51
C LYS A 120 14.47 20.39 -13.01
N ARG A 121 13.40 20.49 -13.77
CA ARG A 121 13.41 20.55 -15.22
C ARG A 121 12.47 21.65 -15.71
N GLU A 122 12.71 22.04 -16.96
CA GLU A 122 11.82 22.88 -17.75
C GLU A 122 11.44 22.13 -19.01
N VAL A 123 10.21 21.61 -19.05
CA VAL A 123 9.67 20.85 -20.18
C VAL A 123 8.23 21.26 -20.40
N SER A 124 7.86 21.53 -21.64
CA SER A 124 6.46 21.76 -22.04
C SER A 124 5.95 20.56 -22.83
N TRP A 125 4.81 20.06 -22.42
CA TRP A 125 4.09 18.97 -23.07
C TRP A 125 2.89 19.53 -23.80
N HIS A 126 2.77 19.23 -25.11
CA HIS A 126 1.68 19.70 -25.94
C HIS A 126 1.09 18.55 -26.75
N ASP A 127 -0.23 18.48 -26.83
CA ASP A 127 -0.98 17.51 -27.63
C ASP A 127 -0.45 16.07 -27.48
N VAL A 128 -0.30 15.61 -26.24
CA VAL A 128 0.25 14.32 -25.89
C VAL A 128 -0.71 13.53 -24.97
N THR A 129 -0.55 12.22 -24.93
CA THR A 129 -1.29 11.37 -23.99
C THR A 129 -0.51 11.19 -22.67
N VAL A 130 -1.25 10.81 -21.61
CA VAL A 130 -0.65 10.44 -20.32
C VAL A 130 0.38 9.33 -20.51
N GLU A 131 0.08 8.32 -21.35
CA GLU A 131 1.02 7.25 -21.66
C GLU A 131 2.36 7.80 -22.17
N ARG A 132 2.31 8.74 -23.12
CA ARG A 132 3.53 9.29 -23.71
C ARG A 132 4.38 10.04 -22.68
N VAL A 133 3.73 10.83 -21.82
CA VAL A 133 4.43 11.57 -20.75
C VAL A 133 5.08 10.62 -19.76
N VAL A 134 4.31 9.68 -19.20
CA VAL A 134 4.79 8.73 -18.21
C VAL A 134 5.88 7.84 -18.79
N SER A 135 5.72 7.36 -20.02
CA SER A 135 6.72 6.53 -20.70
C SER A 135 8.02 7.29 -20.96
N ALA A 136 7.94 8.55 -21.42
CA ALA A 136 9.13 9.37 -21.64
C ALA A 136 9.91 9.60 -20.35
N ILE A 137 9.22 9.86 -19.25
CA ILE A 137 9.85 10.02 -17.93
C ILE A 137 10.42 8.68 -17.46
N ALA A 138 9.69 7.57 -17.56
CA ALA A 138 10.17 6.25 -17.17
C ALA A 138 11.48 5.88 -17.89
N HIS A 139 11.52 6.06 -19.21
CA HIS A 139 12.70 5.77 -20.02
C HIS A 139 13.93 6.62 -19.64
N ARG A 140 13.72 7.89 -19.22
CA ARG A 140 14.79 8.77 -18.75
C ARG A 140 15.58 8.17 -17.59
N TYR A 141 14.91 7.39 -16.75
CA TYR A 141 15.50 6.74 -15.58
C TYR A 141 15.74 5.23 -15.77
N GLY A 142 15.55 4.72 -16.99
CA GLY A 142 15.73 3.29 -17.28
C GLY A 142 14.69 2.41 -16.59
N LEU A 143 13.49 2.95 -16.32
CA LEU A 143 12.38 2.25 -15.71
C LEU A 143 11.41 1.75 -16.78
N LYS A 144 10.66 0.70 -16.44
CA LYS A 144 9.55 0.21 -17.27
C LYS A 144 8.28 0.93 -16.87
N PRO A 145 7.56 1.61 -17.79
CA PRO A 145 6.27 2.22 -17.47
C PRO A 145 5.21 1.14 -17.27
N GLN A 146 4.39 1.30 -16.22
CA GLN A 146 3.21 0.49 -15.94
C GLN A 146 2.05 1.44 -15.68
N ILE A 147 1.14 1.53 -16.63
CA ILE A 147 0.08 2.54 -16.65
C ILE A 147 -1.27 1.82 -16.71
N SER A 148 -2.23 2.21 -15.86
CA SER A 148 -3.60 1.69 -15.96
C SER A 148 -4.22 2.03 -17.30
N GLU A 149 -4.82 1.05 -17.97
CA GLU A 149 -5.40 1.17 -19.31
C GLU A 149 -6.32 2.39 -19.46
N MET A 150 -7.17 2.64 -18.45
CA MET A 150 -8.10 3.78 -18.45
C MET A 150 -7.43 5.15 -18.39
N LEU A 151 -6.12 5.22 -18.12
CA LEU A 151 -5.36 6.47 -18.06
C LEU A 151 -4.52 6.72 -19.32
N MET A 152 -4.21 5.68 -20.09
CA MET A 152 -3.26 5.76 -21.21
C MET A 152 -3.65 6.80 -22.25
N ASP A 153 -4.92 6.76 -22.66
CA ASP A 153 -5.46 7.56 -23.78
C ASP A 153 -5.97 8.94 -23.35
N ILE A 154 -5.77 9.33 -22.08
CA ILE A 154 -6.17 10.67 -21.63
C ILE A 154 -5.27 11.70 -22.31
N GLU A 155 -5.89 12.59 -23.10
CA GLU A 155 -5.22 13.67 -23.82
C GLU A 155 -4.84 14.81 -22.86
N ILE A 156 -3.65 15.33 -23.06
CA ILE A 156 -3.09 16.51 -22.40
C ILE A 156 -2.84 17.56 -23.46
N ASP A 157 -3.73 18.53 -23.56
CA ASP A 157 -3.60 19.65 -24.53
C ASP A 157 -2.33 20.43 -24.25
N HIS A 158 -2.07 20.72 -22.98
CA HIS A 158 -0.91 21.47 -22.53
C HIS A 158 -0.61 21.20 -21.03
N ALA A 159 0.66 20.94 -20.74
CA ALA A 159 1.18 20.88 -19.37
C ALA A 159 2.62 21.37 -19.32
N ASP A 160 2.91 22.32 -18.44
CA ASP A 160 4.26 22.80 -18.17
C ASP A 160 4.83 22.17 -16.90
N GLN A 161 6.08 21.77 -17.02
CA GLN A 161 6.96 21.38 -15.93
C GLN A 161 8.01 22.50 -15.83
N THR A 162 7.76 23.51 -14.97
CA THR A 162 8.60 24.70 -14.82
C THR A 162 9.23 24.69 -13.45
N GLU A 163 10.57 24.65 -13.37
CA GLU A 163 11.31 24.52 -12.11
C GLU A 163 10.79 23.35 -11.24
N GLU A 164 10.23 22.33 -11.88
CA GLU A 164 9.56 21.21 -11.24
C GLU A 164 10.32 19.91 -11.54
N SER A 165 10.50 19.06 -10.52
CA SER A 165 11.11 17.72 -10.70
C SER A 165 10.15 16.76 -11.38
N ASP A 166 10.68 15.72 -12.04
CA ASP A 166 9.84 14.68 -12.65
C ASP A 166 8.94 13.99 -11.62
N MET A 167 9.43 13.82 -10.39
CA MET A 167 8.64 13.27 -9.28
C MET A 167 7.45 14.16 -8.93
N SER A 168 7.68 15.47 -8.74
CA SER A 168 6.62 16.43 -8.40
C SER A 168 5.61 16.55 -9.54
N PHE A 169 6.09 16.60 -10.78
CA PHE A 169 5.24 16.67 -11.97
C PHE A 169 4.32 15.46 -12.11
N LEU A 170 4.87 14.24 -11.96
CA LEU A 170 4.07 13.01 -12.01
C LEU A 170 3.08 12.92 -10.84
N THR A 171 3.48 13.36 -9.64
CA THR A 171 2.59 13.39 -8.47
C THR A 171 1.41 14.33 -8.72
N ARG A 172 1.69 15.55 -9.18
CA ARG A 172 0.65 16.53 -9.52
C ARG A 172 -0.30 16.03 -10.61
N MET A 173 0.25 15.39 -11.65
CA MET A 173 -0.56 14.81 -12.72
C MET A 173 -1.42 13.63 -12.20
N ALA A 174 -0.86 12.79 -11.35
CA ALA A 174 -1.59 11.68 -10.74
C ALA A 174 -2.73 12.20 -9.85
N GLU A 175 -2.49 13.20 -9.00
CA GLU A 175 -3.52 13.83 -8.18
C GLU A 175 -4.67 14.42 -9.01
N MET A 176 -4.37 15.09 -10.12
CA MET A 176 -5.40 15.63 -11.02
C MET A 176 -6.28 14.54 -11.64
N LEU A 177 -5.71 13.37 -11.90
CA LEU A 177 -6.40 12.25 -12.53
C LEU A 177 -6.96 11.23 -11.52
N GLY A 178 -6.77 11.46 -10.22
CA GLY A 178 -7.15 10.50 -9.16
C GLY A 178 -6.32 9.22 -9.17
N ALA A 179 -5.14 9.26 -9.77
CA ALA A 179 -4.20 8.16 -9.88
C ALA A 179 -3.16 8.17 -8.74
N ILE A 180 -2.35 7.13 -8.69
CA ILE A 180 -1.16 7.02 -7.84
C ILE A 180 0.03 6.77 -8.74
N THR A 181 1.15 7.44 -8.44
CA THR A 181 2.43 7.22 -9.10
C THR A 181 3.50 6.84 -8.10
N THR A 182 4.32 5.87 -8.42
CA THR A 182 5.43 5.40 -7.57
C THR A 182 6.44 4.58 -8.39
N VAL A 183 7.61 4.37 -7.83
CA VAL A 183 8.63 3.46 -8.41
C VAL A 183 8.75 2.22 -7.53
N LYS A 184 8.52 1.05 -8.10
CA LYS A 184 8.64 -0.24 -7.41
C LYS A 184 9.30 -1.27 -8.34
N SER A 185 10.31 -1.96 -7.83
CA SER A 185 10.98 -3.08 -8.53
C SER A 185 11.37 -2.75 -9.99
N GLY A 186 11.96 -1.57 -10.22
CA GLY A 186 12.39 -1.11 -11.54
C GLY A 186 11.28 -0.69 -12.50
N ASN A 187 10.03 -0.52 -12.00
CA ASN A 187 8.91 -0.01 -12.77
C ASN A 187 8.47 1.35 -12.26
N LEU A 188 8.11 2.25 -13.18
CA LEU A 188 7.35 3.46 -12.88
C LEU A 188 5.86 3.14 -13.01
N LEU A 189 5.17 3.09 -11.89
CA LEU A 189 3.74 2.82 -11.83
C LEU A 189 2.96 4.13 -11.93
N PHE A 190 1.91 4.15 -12.77
CA PHE A 190 0.94 5.24 -12.86
C PHE A 190 -0.45 4.60 -12.95
N ILE A 191 -1.06 4.35 -11.79
CA ILE A 191 -2.18 3.43 -11.67
C ILE A 191 -3.37 4.05 -10.94
N MET A 192 -4.58 3.57 -11.28
CA MET A 192 -5.79 3.92 -10.53
C MET A 192 -5.82 3.16 -9.21
N PRO A 193 -5.99 3.84 -8.07
CA PRO A 193 -6.26 3.16 -6.80
C PRO A 193 -7.60 2.43 -6.87
N ASP A 194 -7.70 1.35 -6.12
CA ASP A 194 -8.95 0.57 -5.95
C ASP A 194 -9.53 -0.04 -7.24
N GLY A 195 -8.72 -0.15 -8.30
CA GLY A 195 -9.13 -0.76 -9.57
C GLY A 195 -9.39 -2.27 -9.48
N GLY A 196 -9.12 -2.91 -8.35
CA GLY A 196 -9.28 -4.36 -8.16
C GLY A 196 -8.36 -5.20 -9.06
N VAL A 197 -7.37 -4.56 -9.67
CA VAL A 197 -6.39 -5.19 -10.56
C VAL A 197 -4.97 -4.85 -10.12
N ASN A 198 -4.01 -5.71 -10.46
CA ASN A 198 -2.59 -5.42 -10.27
C ASN A 198 -2.07 -4.46 -11.37
N ALA A 199 -0.80 -4.10 -11.32
CA ALA A 199 -0.16 -3.21 -12.30
C ALA A 199 -0.22 -3.75 -13.75
N GLN A 200 -0.41 -5.06 -13.93
CA GLN A 200 -0.55 -5.73 -15.23
C GLN A 200 -2.01 -5.88 -15.68
N GLY A 201 -2.97 -5.25 -14.97
CA GLY A 201 -4.39 -5.33 -15.29
C GLY A 201 -5.08 -6.65 -14.89
N GLN A 202 -4.38 -7.55 -14.18
CA GLN A 202 -4.96 -8.82 -13.75
C GLN A 202 -5.79 -8.62 -12.47
N PRO A 203 -6.96 -9.25 -12.35
CA PRO A 203 -7.78 -9.15 -11.15
C PRO A 203 -7.00 -9.57 -9.90
N LEU A 204 -7.08 -8.77 -8.85
CA LEU A 204 -6.54 -9.14 -7.54
C LEU A 204 -7.39 -10.26 -6.92
N PRO A 205 -6.77 -11.23 -6.24
CA PRO A 205 -7.52 -12.25 -5.54
C PRO A 205 -8.38 -11.62 -4.44
N SER A 206 -9.62 -12.10 -4.32
CA SER A 206 -10.49 -11.68 -3.22
C SER A 206 -10.15 -12.44 -1.95
N PHE A 207 -10.03 -11.72 -0.83
CA PHE A 207 -9.82 -12.32 0.48
C PHE A 207 -11.07 -12.14 1.34
N ALA A 208 -11.52 -13.22 1.96
CA ALA A 208 -12.53 -13.15 3.00
C ALA A 208 -11.86 -12.99 4.36
N ILE A 209 -12.02 -11.84 4.99
CA ILE A 209 -11.53 -11.60 6.35
C ILE A 209 -12.69 -11.87 7.31
N THR A 210 -12.52 -12.87 8.16
CA THR A 210 -13.47 -13.23 9.21
C THR A 210 -12.92 -12.83 10.58
N ARG A 211 -13.77 -12.88 11.61
CA ARG A 211 -13.33 -12.59 12.98
C ARG A 211 -12.24 -13.56 13.48
N SER A 212 -12.19 -14.77 12.95
CA SER A 212 -11.18 -15.78 13.27
C SER A 212 -9.89 -15.66 12.47
N SER A 213 -9.79 -14.73 11.52
CA SER A 213 -8.61 -14.54 10.67
C SER A 213 -7.44 -13.84 11.37
N GLY A 214 -7.57 -13.43 12.63
CA GLY A 214 -6.51 -12.76 13.38
C GLY A 214 -6.84 -12.62 14.87
N ASP A 215 -5.80 -12.36 15.67
CA ASP A 215 -5.88 -12.27 17.13
C ASP A 215 -6.54 -10.98 17.61
N ARG A 216 -6.39 -9.91 16.86
CA ARG A 216 -6.92 -8.58 17.19
C ARG A 216 -7.42 -7.87 15.95
N HIS A 217 -8.58 -7.26 16.04
CA HIS A 217 -9.13 -6.40 14.98
C HIS A 217 -9.64 -5.10 15.57
N GLN A 218 -9.51 -4.03 14.81
CA GLN A 218 -10.12 -2.74 15.08
C GLN A 218 -10.76 -2.23 13.79
N PHE A 219 -12.03 -1.90 13.86
CA PHE A 219 -12.74 -1.27 12.75
C PHE A 219 -13.21 0.12 13.17
N ARG A 220 -12.82 1.14 12.40
CA ARG A 220 -13.21 2.53 12.64
C ARG A 220 -13.69 3.17 11.35
N ILE A 221 -14.91 3.66 11.34
CA ILE A 221 -15.43 4.52 10.29
C ILE A 221 -15.41 5.95 10.82
N ALA A 222 -14.76 6.86 10.08
CA ALA A 222 -14.80 8.29 10.36
C ALA A 222 -15.16 9.01 9.05
N ASP A 223 -16.31 9.67 9.04
CA ASP A 223 -16.73 10.53 7.94
C ASP A 223 -16.16 11.94 8.19
N ARG A 224 -14.92 12.17 7.77
CA ARG A 224 -14.21 13.45 7.99
C ARG A 224 -14.48 14.49 6.90
N GLU A 225 -14.95 14.06 5.72
CA GLU A 225 -15.19 14.92 4.56
C GLU A 225 -16.63 14.77 4.05
N ALA A 226 -17.58 15.24 4.85
CA ALA A 226 -19.00 15.18 4.53
C ALA A 226 -19.42 16.28 3.53
N TYR A 227 -18.69 16.41 2.41
CA TYR A 227 -19.10 17.30 1.33
C TYR A 227 -20.37 16.76 0.66
N THR A 228 -21.36 17.62 0.48
CA THR A 228 -22.62 17.29 -0.24
C THR A 228 -22.46 17.34 -1.76
N GLY A 229 -21.37 17.92 -2.24
CA GLY A 229 -21.03 18.03 -3.64
C GLY A 229 -19.85 18.96 -3.89
N VAL A 230 -19.36 18.97 -5.12
CA VAL A 230 -18.28 19.83 -5.59
C VAL A 230 -18.84 20.76 -6.63
N ARG A 231 -18.37 22.01 -6.64
CA ARG A 231 -18.71 23.02 -7.65
C ARG A 231 -17.44 23.61 -8.21
N ALA A 232 -17.22 23.43 -9.51
CA ALA A 232 -16.13 24.04 -10.24
C ALA A 232 -16.64 25.18 -11.12
N TYR A 233 -15.80 26.20 -11.28
CA TYR A 233 -16.05 27.34 -12.16
C TYR A 233 -14.91 27.47 -13.13
N TRP A 234 -15.21 27.76 -14.40
CA TRP A 234 -14.21 28.08 -15.39
C TRP A 234 -14.68 29.23 -16.31
N LEU A 235 -13.75 29.90 -16.94
CA LEU A 235 -14.01 30.91 -17.93
C LEU A 235 -14.00 30.24 -19.30
N ASP A 236 -15.12 30.30 -20.01
CA ASP A 236 -15.19 29.92 -21.41
C ASP A 236 -14.57 31.03 -22.24
N LEU A 237 -13.37 30.81 -22.74
CA LEU A 237 -12.60 31.82 -23.50
C LEU A 237 -13.25 32.17 -24.84
N ASN A 238 -14.01 31.24 -25.45
CA ASN A 238 -14.69 31.48 -26.72
C ASN A 238 -15.88 32.46 -26.60
N TYR A 239 -16.52 32.47 -25.44
CA TYR A 239 -17.70 33.30 -25.19
C TYR A 239 -17.50 34.33 -24.08
N GLY A 240 -16.34 34.39 -23.45
CA GLY A 240 -16.04 35.31 -22.35
C GLY A 240 -16.96 35.13 -21.13
N LYS A 241 -17.60 33.99 -20.98
CA LYS A 241 -18.60 33.73 -19.91
C LYS A 241 -18.09 32.77 -18.87
N LYS A 242 -18.31 33.10 -17.59
CA LYS A 242 -18.06 32.21 -16.49
C LYS A 242 -19.09 31.08 -16.47
N LYS A 243 -18.64 29.85 -16.64
CA LYS A 243 -19.45 28.64 -16.56
C LYS A 243 -19.21 27.93 -15.23
N LYS A 244 -20.18 27.13 -14.79
CA LYS A 244 -20.08 26.31 -13.57
C LYS A 244 -20.57 24.90 -13.83
N VAL A 245 -19.88 23.94 -13.23
CA VAL A 245 -20.32 22.55 -13.09
C VAL A 245 -20.52 22.24 -11.60
N SER A 246 -21.56 21.51 -11.29
CA SER A 246 -21.82 21.07 -9.92
C SER A 246 -22.14 19.58 -9.94
N VAL A 247 -21.38 18.81 -9.19
CA VAL A 247 -21.60 17.39 -8.98
C VAL A 247 -22.08 17.21 -7.53
N LYS A 248 -23.27 16.63 -7.36
CA LYS A 248 -23.79 16.30 -6.03
C LYS A 248 -23.44 14.85 -5.69
N ARG A 249 -22.95 14.62 -4.48
CA ARG A 249 -22.71 13.27 -3.97
C ARG A 249 -24.06 12.50 -3.94
N ARG A 250 -24.14 11.36 -4.61
CA ARG A 250 -25.29 10.46 -4.46
C ARG A 250 -25.28 9.93 -3.03
N LYS A 251 -26.37 10.16 -2.28
CA LYS A 251 -26.55 9.53 -0.98
C LYS A 251 -26.64 8.01 -1.18
N PRO A 252 -25.92 7.20 -0.41
CA PRO A 252 -26.11 5.76 -0.46
C PRO A 252 -27.59 5.45 -0.18
N PRO A 253 -28.17 4.42 -0.83
CA PRO A 253 -29.55 4.02 -0.55
C PRO A 253 -29.68 3.71 0.94
N LYS A 254 -30.72 4.25 1.58
CA LYS A 254 -31.01 3.93 2.98
C LYS A 254 -31.17 2.41 3.12
N PRO A 255 -30.55 1.76 4.11
CA PRO A 255 -30.78 0.35 4.35
C PRO A 255 -32.29 0.11 4.50
N LYS A 256 -32.82 -0.83 3.73
CA LYS A 256 -34.20 -1.27 3.88
C LYS A 256 -34.35 -1.77 5.32
N LYS A 257 -35.24 -1.15 6.10
CA LYS A 257 -35.61 -1.70 7.40
C LYS A 257 -36.25 -3.08 7.14
N GLU A 258 -35.54 -4.13 7.54
CA GLU A 258 -36.17 -5.45 7.65
C GLU A 258 -37.35 -5.31 8.65
N LYS A 259 -38.55 -5.63 8.19
CA LYS A 259 -39.70 -5.77 9.07
C LYS A 259 -39.39 -6.96 9.98
N SER A 260 -39.18 -6.70 11.26
CA SER A 260 -39.17 -7.73 12.27
C SER A 260 -40.55 -8.39 12.27
N SER A 261 -40.62 -9.62 11.78
CA SER A 261 -41.83 -10.45 12.01
C SER A 261 -41.76 -10.87 13.48
N SER A 262 -42.54 -10.17 14.32
CA SER A 262 -42.86 -10.66 15.63
C SER A 262 -43.69 -11.95 15.45
N ARG A 263 -43.09 -13.09 15.67
CA ARG A 263 -43.85 -14.32 15.96
C ARG A 263 -44.37 -14.18 17.38
N GLU A 264 -45.64 -13.90 17.52
CA GLU A 264 -46.41 -14.15 18.72
C GLU A 264 -46.36 -15.64 18.99
N GLY A 265 -45.74 -16.04 20.11
CA GLY A 265 -45.78 -17.41 20.60
C GLY A 265 -47.09 -17.59 21.39
N ASP A 266 -47.99 -18.42 20.88
CA ASP A 266 -49.14 -18.94 21.62
C ASP A 266 -48.65 -19.74 22.83
N TYR A 267 -48.91 -19.25 24.02
CA TYR A 267 -48.82 -20.02 25.24
C TYR A 267 -50.09 -20.88 25.37
N MET A 268 -49.96 -22.18 25.26
CA MET A 268 -50.98 -23.12 25.66
C MET A 268 -51.01 -23.18 27.19
N GLU A 269 -52.11 -22.68 27.79
CA GLU A 269 -52.48 -22.99 29.15
C GLU A 269 -52.87 -24.46 29.27
N GLY A 270 -52.10 -25.24 30.08
CA GLY A 270 -52.45 -26.59 30.49
C GLY A 270 -53.48 -26.55 31.58
N ALA A 271 -54.69 -27.07 31.32
CA ALA A 271 -55.75 -27.28 32.31
C ALA A 271 -55.42 -28.52 33.18
N GLU A 272 -55.60 -28.35 34.43
CA GLU A 272 -55.59 -29.42 35.45
C GLU A 272 -56.75 -30.41 35.26
N GLY A 273 -56.53 -31.66 35.57
CA GLY A 273 -57.47 -32.73 35.71
C GLY A 273 -56.81 -34.00 36.26
#